data_9e6ea1a1e8f6295fd44e71cd53e8fb41
#
_entry.id   9e6ea1a1e8f6295fd44e71cd53e8fb41
#
_cell.length_a   1.000
_cell.length_b   1.000
_cell.length_c   1.000
_cell.angle_alpha   90.00
_cell.angle_beta   90.00
_cell.angle_gamma   90.00
#
_symmetry.space_group_name_H-M   'P 1'
#
loop_
_entity.id
_entity.type
_entity.pdbx_description
1 polymer ?
#
loop_
_entity_poly.entity_id
_entity_poly.type
_entity_poly.pdbx_seq_one_letter_code
_entity_poly.pdbx_strand_id
1 'polypeptide(L)'
;MNKADGRDTADRLSAIVANSLDTQAKTQDLARQAYQSRTQFHRLFRTAVEETPAAMRRRLLLERAAYQLAHTGMSVTDVALDANYGSLEAFTRAFRKAFRTSPSIYRRVRDPHFHLPASNKIHFFAPGSSTKGGKDMDLFDRFAGNDSWHTRRLLEYAGTLTEEQLDRPLPTVAELLPWRESNKTLRQLLENIVFTKEVWTAALSGADMDMNGPPKSQRSPQALLHRLEKTDAELHRILGDIRNRSGWDDTFVDALCEPAETFTYGGVFAHIMTFNAHRRLMALDALRQLGIQTEGFGDPMEYEESVAPWNQRVALKMP
;
A
#
# COMPACT_ATOMS: atom_id res chain seq x y z
N MET A 1 -0.35 26.44 -15.02
CA MET A 1 -1.03 25.53 -14.09
C MET A 1 -0.09 24.36 -13.85
N ASN A 2 0.42 24.22 -12.64
CA ASN A 2 1.47 23.26 -12.29
C ASN A 2 0.87 21.84 -12.36
N LYS A 3 1.63 20.83 -12.83
CA LYS A 3 1.17 19.43 -12.95
C LYS A 3 0.65 18.83 -11.63
N ALA A 4 1.13 19.30 -10.49
CA ALA A 4 0.69 18.91 -9.16
C ALA A 4 -0.73 19.43 -8.84
N ASP A 5 -1.04 20.68 -9.22
CA ASP A 5 -2.34 21.33 -9.00
C ASP A 5 -3.48 20.70 -9.85
N GLY A 6 -3.13 20.21 -11.03
CA GLY A 6 -4.09 19.50 -11.89
C GLY A 6 -4.50 18.11 -11.39
N ARG A 7 -3.63 17.42 -10.66
CA ARG A 7 -3.91 16.09 -10.09
C ARG A 7 -4.81 16.18 -8.88
N ASP A 8 -4.50 17.05 -7.92
CA ASP A 8 -5.32 17.31 -6.75
C ASP A 8 -6.75 17.69 -7.14
N THR A 9 -6.89 18.48 -8.22
CA THR A 9 -8.21 18.82 -8.77
C THR A 9 -8.93 17.60 -9.34
N ALA A 10 -8.25 16.71 -10.08
CA ALA A 10 -8.86 15.50 -10.64
C ALA A 10 -9.36 14.56 -9.54
N ASP A 11 -8.56 14.36 -8.50
CA ASP A 11 -8.86 13.46 -7.37
C ASP A 11 -10.08 13.95 -6.59
N ARG A 12 -10.08 15.22 -6.22
CA ARG A 12 -11.20 15.84 -5.52
C ARG A 12 -12.50 15.77 -6.32
N LEU A 13 -12.45 16.07 -7.61
CA LEU A 13 -13.64 16.04 -8.47
C LEU A 13 -14.13 14.61 -8.68
N SER A 14 -13.23 13.64 -8.86
CA SER A 14 -13.57 12.23 -9.00
C SER A 14 -14.17 11.64 -7.73
N ALA A 15 -13.63 11.99 -6.56
CA ALA A 15 -14.17 11.59 -5.26
C ALA A 15 -15.61 12.07 -5.05
N ILE A 16 -15.93 13.31 -5.46
CA ILE A 16 -17.31 13.83 -5.38
C ILE A 16 -18.27 12.95 -6.20
N VAL A 17 -17.87 12.52 -7.40
CA VAL A 17 -18.72 11.65 -8.24
C VAL A 17 -18.80 10.25 -7.65
N ALA A 18 -17.69 9.66 -7.22
CA ALA A 18 -17.64 8.31 -6.63
C ALA A 18 -18.46 8.22 -5.34
N ASN A 19 -18.37 9.22 -4.45
CA ASN A 19 -19.15 9.28 -3.20
C ASN A 19 -20.66 9.55 -3.44
N SER A 20 -21.06 9.90 -4.65
CA SER A 20 -22.47 10.14 -4.98
C SER A 20 -23.22 8.92 -5.53
N LEU A 21 -22.59 7.75 -5.63
CA LEU A 21 -23.19 6.58 -6.27
C LEU A 21 -24.46 6.09 -5.54
N ASP A 22 -24.53 6.24 -4.23
CA ASP A 22 -25.67 5.83 -3.39
C ASP A 22 -26.78 6.87 -3.34
N THR A 23 -26.64 7.97 -4.07
CA THR A 23 -27.64 9.04 -4.11
C THR A 23 -28.18 9.23 -5.51
N GLN A 24 -29.33 9.90 -5.64
CA GLN A 24 -29.85 10.34 -6.94
C GLN A 24 -29.30 11.72 -7.33
N ALA A 25 -28.05 12.02 -6.97
CA ALA A 25 -27.45 13.33 -7.21
C ALA A 25 -27.41 13.68 -8.71
N LYS A 26 -27.86 14.88 -9.03
CA LYS A 26 -27.74 15.47 -10.36
C LYS A 26 -26.39 16.18 -10.49
N THR A 27 -25.90 16.37 -11.70
CA THR A 27 -24.65 17.10 -11.96
C THR A 27 -24.59 18.47 -11.30
N GLN A 28 -25.74 19.12 -11.10
CA GLN A 28 -25.82 20.39 -10.39
C GLN A 28 -25.50 20.27 -8.90
N ASP A 29 -25.91 19.17 -8.28
CA ASP A 29 -25.66 18.93 -6.87
C ASP A 29 -24.17 18.61 -6.63
N LEU A 30 -23.56 17.86 -7.54
CA LEU A 30 -22.12 17.59 -7.55
C LEU A 30 -21.30 18.88 -7.75
N ALA A 31 -21.75 19.76 -8.62
CA ALA A 31 -21.11 21.05 -8.83
C ALA A 31 -21.17 21.94 -7.57
N ARG A 32 -22.29 21.92 -6.83
CA ARG A 32 -22.41 22.63 -5.54
C ARG A 32 -21.45 22.09 -4.49
N GLN A 33 -21.30 20.76 -4.40
CA GLN A 33 -20.32 20.13 -3.50
C GLN A 33 -18.86 20.52 -3.84
N ALA A 34 -18.60 20.78 -5.12
CA ALA A 34 -17.31 21.28 -5.60
C ALA A 34 -17.13 22.80 -5.43
N TYR A 35 -18.13 23.52 -4.87
CA TYR A 35 -18.16 24.99 -4.80
C TYR A 35 -18.01 25.66 -6.19
N GLN A 36 -18.62 25.06 -7.22
CA GLN A 36 -18.52 25.51 -8.60
C GLN A 36 -19.88 25.67 -9.28
N SER A 37 -19.95 26.52 -10.30
CA SER A 37 -21.09 26.50 -11.20
C SER A 37 -21.12 25.21 -12.03
N ARG A 38 -22.29 24.76 -12.47
CA ARG A 38 -22.44 23.55 -13.29
C ARG A 38 -21.53 23.55 -14.52
N THR A 39 -21.40 24.68 -15.19
CA THR A 39 -20.58 24.83 -16.40
C THR A 39 -19.08 24.72 -16.06
N GLN A 40 -18.66 25.36 -15.00
CA GLN A 40 -17.29 25.31 -14.50
C GLN A 40 -16.89 23.89 -14.08
N PHE A 41 -17.75 23.25 -13.26
CA PHE A 41 -17.56 21.86 -12.82
C PHE A 41 -17.43 20.91 -14.01
N HIS A 42 -18.33 21.00 -14.99
CA HIS A 42 -18.30 20.15 -16.17
C HIS A 42 -17.02 20.33 -17.00
N ARG A 43 -16.58 21.58 -17.20
CA ARG A 43 -15.37 21.89 -17.95
C ARG A 43 -14.12 21.39 -17.23
N LEU A 44 -13.97 21.70 -15.94
CA LEU A 44 -12.82 21.29 -15.14
C LEU A 44 -12.75 19.77 -15.02
N PHE A 45 -13.90 19.14 -14.76
CA PHE A 45 -13.98 17.69 -14.67
C PHE A 45 -13.51 17.01 -15.96
N ARG A 46 -14.03 17.46 -17.11
CA ARG A 46 -13.65 16.91 -18.41
C ARG A 46 -12.16 17.09 -18.71
N THR A 47 -11.57 18.22 -18.32
CA THR A 47 -10.15 18.50 -18.54
C THR A 47 -9.26 17.69 -17.58
N ALA A 48 -9.66 17.54 -16.32
CA ALA A 48 -8.86 16.88 -15.31
C ALA A 48 -9.02 15.35 -15.29
N VAL A 49 -10.25 14.86 -15.57
CA VAL A 49 -10.62 13.44 -15.45
C VAL A 49 -10.76 12.76 -16.81
N GLU A 50 -10.68 13.51 -17.92
CA GLU A 50 -10.82 13.02 -19.31
C GLU A 50 -12.19 12.35 -19.62
N GLU A 51 -13.17 12.57 -18.77
CA GLU A 51 -14.53 12.04 -18.89
C GLU A 51 -15.54 13.09 -18.38
N THR A 52 -16.80 12.99 -18.74
CA THR A 52 -17.81 13.87 -18.14
C THR A 52 -18.31 13.31 -16.81
N PRO A 53 -18.72 14.16 -15.82
CA PRO A 53 -19.24 13.67 -14.55
C PRO A 53 -20.37 12.64 -14.69
N ALA A 54 -21.28 12.88 -15.63
CA ALA A 54 -22.42 11.99 -15.88
C ALA A 54 -22.00 10.67 -16.54
N ALA A 55 -20.98 10.69 -17.43
CA ALA A 55 -20.45 9.49 -18.07
C ALA A 55 -19.72 8.63 -17.03
N MET A 56 -18.81 9.22 -16.25
CA MET A 56 -18.11 8.53 -15.18
C MET A 56 -19.09 7.91 -14.18
N ARG A 57 -20.03 8.67 -13.67
CA ARG A 57 -21.04 8.16 -12.73
C ARG A 57 -21.81 6.98 -13.28
N ARG A 58 -22.28 7.08 -14.54
CA ARG A 58 -23.00 5.99 -15.22
C ARG A 58 -22.13 4.74 -15.36
N ARG A 59 -20.88 4.91 -15.72
CA ARG A 59 -19.91 3.80 -15.86
C ARG A 59 -19.68 3.12 -14.53
N LEU A 60 -19.40 3.86 -13.46
CA LEU A 60 -19.20 3.31 -12.12
C LEU A 60 -20.43 2.57 -11.59
N LEU A 61 -21.63 3.09 -11.85
CA LEU A 61 -22.89 2.40 -11.50
C LEU A 61 -23.09 1.10 -12.28
N LEU A 62 -22.70 1.05 -13.55
CA LEU A 62 -22.77 -0.18 -14.35
C LEU A 62 -21.70 -1.20 -13.89
N GLU A 63 -20.51 -0.77 -13.52
CA GLU A 63 -19.48 -1.63 -12.93
C GLU A 63 -19.95 -2.20 -11.59
N ARG A 64 -20.56 -1.37 -10.73
CA ARG A 64 -21.19 -1.81 -9.48
C ARG A 64 -22.28 -2.83 -9.73
N ALA A 65 -23.15 -2.58 -10.69
CA ALA A 65 -24.22 -3.52 -11.06
C ALA A 65 -23.67 -4.85 -11.58
N ALA A 66 -22.61 -4.84 -12.36
CA ALA A 66 -21.96 -6.07 -12.83
C ALA A 66 -21.36 -6.86 -11.65
N TYR A 67 -20.70 -6.20 -10.72
CA TYR A 67 -20.23 -6.81 -9.48
C TYR A 67 -21.39 -7.44 -8.68
N GLN A 68 -22.46 -6.70 -8.45
CA GLN A 68 -23.62 -7.18 -7.69
C GLN A 68 -24.28 -8.41 -8.35
N LEU A 69 -24.40 -8.40 -9.69
CA LEU A 69 -24.90 -9.53 -10.45
C LEU A 69 -24.05 -10.79 -10.29
N ALA A 70 -22.72 -10.65 -10.24
CA ALA A 70 -21.79 -11.77 -10.14
C ALA A 70 -21.64 -12.31 -8.71
N HIS A 71 -21.71 -11.44 -7.70
CA HIS A 71 -21.26 -11.75 -6.34
C HIS A 71 -22.38 -11.69 -5.27
N THR A 72 -23.60 -11.21 -5.61
CA THR A 72 -24.71 -11.12 -4.65
C THR A 72 -25.95 -11.88 -5.11
N GLY A 73 -26.87 -12.09 -4.17
CA GLY A 73 -28.19 -12.66 -4.43
C GLY A 73 -29.26 -11.64 -4.86
N MET A 74 -28.93 -10.37 -5.05
CA MET A 74 -29.88 -9.32 -5.42
C MET A 74 -30.60 -9.66 -6.74
N SER A 75 -31.90 -9.38 -6.86
CA SER A 75 -32.60 -9.58 -8.13
C SER A 75 -32.07 -8.63 -9.23
N VAL A 76 -32.25 -8.97 -10.50
CA VAL A 76 -31.85 -8.07 -11.61
C VAL A 76 -32.59 -6.74 -11.53
N THR A 77 -33.83 -6.76 -11.03
CA THR A 77 -34.65 -5.57 -10.82
C THR A 77 -34.07 -4.68 -9.72
N ASP A 78 -33.66 -5.26 -8.58
CA ASP A 78 -33.07 -4.52 -7.48
C ASP A 78 -31.72 -3.90 -7.90
N VAL A 79 -30.90 -4.65 -8.64
CA VAL A 79 -29.66 -4.15 -9.20
C VAL A 79 -29.90 -2.99 -10.18
N ALA A 80 -30.95 -3.07 -10.99
CA ALA A 80 -31.32 -1.98 -11.91
C ALA A 80 -31.73 -0.71 -11.15
N LEU A 81 -32.49 -0.85 -10.07
CA LEU A 81 -32.91 0.26 -9.20
C LEU A 81 -31.71 0.87 -8.47
N ASP A 82 -30.81 0.03 -7.92
CA ASP A 82 -29.58 0.49 -7.25
C ASP A 82 -28.62 1.20 -8.23
N ALA A 83 -28.61 0.78 -9.49
CA ALA A 83 -27.88 1.47 -10.55
C ALA A 83 -28.58 2.74 -11.07
N ASN A 84 -29.63 3.21 -10.37
CA ASN A 84 -30.40 4.42 -10.70
C ASN A 84 -31.11 4.39 -12.07
N TYR A 85 -31.57 3.21 -12.50
CA TYR A 85 -32.42 3.10 -13.71
C TYR A 85 -33.91 3.05 -13.33
N GLY A 86 -34.69 3.86 -14.00
CA GLY A 86 -36.15 3.93 -13.77
C GLY A 86 -36.94 2.73 -14.33
N SER A 87 -36.32 1.87 -15.14
CA SER A 87 -36.93 0.63 -15.63
C SER A 87 -35.89 -0.45 -15.91
N LEU A 88 -36.31 -1.71 -15.81
CA LEU A 88 -35.50 -2.88 -16.11
C LEU A 88 -35.05 -2.92 -17.58
N GLU A 89 -35.90 -2.46 -18.50
CA GLU A 89 -35.62 -2.40 -19.93
C GLU A 89 -34.49 -1.38 -20.23
N ALA A 90 -34.55 -0.22 -19.59
CA ALA A 90 -33.53 0.83 -19.75
C ALA A 90 -32.18 0.34 -19.20
N PHE A 91 -32.16 -0.29 -18.03
CA PHE A 91 -30.99 -0.93 -17.47
C PHE A 91 -30.43 -2.01 -18.39
N THR A 92 -31.28 -2.95 -18.84
CA THR A 92 -30.86 -4.05 -19.71
C THR A 92 -30.23 -3.56 -21.01
N ARG A 93 -30.78 -2.51 -21.63
CA ARG A 93 -30.18 -1.90 -22.82
C ARG A 93 -28.81 -1.28 -22.53
N ALA A 94 -28.68 -0.52 -21.44
CA ALA A 94 -27.44 0.10 -21.04
C ALA A 94 -26.36 -0.93 -20.69
N PHE A 95 -26.74 -1.95 -19.95
CA PHE A 95 -25.87 -3.05 -19.54
C PHE A 95 -25.36 -3.86 -20.75
N ARG A 96 -26.26 -4.23 -21.69
CA ARG A 96 -25.87 -4.90 -22.94
C ARG A 96 -24.92 -4.05 -23.79
N LYS A 97 -25.15 -2.76 -23.85
CA LYS A 97 -24.25 -1.85 -24.56
C LYS A 97 -22.84 -1.84 -23.95
N ALA A 98 -22.74 -1.86 -22.62
CA ALA A 98 -21.49 -1.81 -21.87
C ALA A 98 -20.75 -3.16 -21.88
N PHE A 99 -21.41 -4.24 -21.49
CA PHE A 99 -20.79 -5.56 -21.27
C PHE A 99 -21.02 -6.57 -22.40
N ARG A 100 -21.68 -6.18 -23.48
CA ARG A 100 -21.97 -7.02 -24.65
C ARG A 100 -22.80 -8.28 -24.34
N THR A 101 -23.40 -8.37 -23.15
CA THR A 101 -24.25 -9.47 -22.71
C THR A 101 -25.40 -8.96 -21.84
N SER A 102 -26.47 -9.79 -21.65
CA SER A 102 -27.57 -9.37 -20.79
C SER A 102 -27.24 -9.55 -19.31
N PRO A 103 -27.88 -8.77 -18.39
CA PRO A 103 -27.67 -8.93 -16.95
C PRO A 103 -27.89 -10.36 -16.45
N SER A 104 -28.91 -11.05 -16.96
CA SER A 104 -29.23 -12.44 -16.56
C SER A 104 -28.18 -13.45 -17.02
N ILE A 105 -27.62 -13.27 -18.20
CA ILE A 105 -26.51 -14.10 -18.70
C ILE A 105 -25.25 -13.79 -17.91
N TYR A 106 -24.92 -12.51 -17.70
CA TYR A 106 -23.76 -12.08 -16.91
C TYR A 106 -23.78 -12.72 -15.51
N ARG A 107 -24.91 -12.69 -14.82
CA ARG A 107 -25.11 -13.37 -13.53
C ARG A 107 -24.77 -14.86 -13.56
N ARG A 108 -25.19 -15.55 -14.64
CA ARG A 108 -24.98 -17.01 -14.76
C ARG A 108 -23.52 -17.36 -14.97
N VAL A 109 -22.82 -16.55 -15.75
CA VAL A 109 -21.40 -16.74 -16.07
C VAL A 109 -20.51 -16.34 -14.89
N ARG A 110 -20.97 -15.42 -14.03
CA ARG A 110 -20.18 -14.86 -12.91
C ARG A 110 -18.81 -14.35 -13.36
N ASP A 111 -18.81 -13.56 -14.43
CA ASP A 111 -17.56 -12.97 -14.95
C ASP A 111 -16.91 -12.10 -13.86
N PRO A 112 -15.66 -12.39 -13.47
CA PRO A 112 -14.94 -11.59 -12.50
C PRO A 112 -14.53 -10.22 -13.04
N HIS A 113 -14.54 -10.03 -14.37
CA HIS A 113 -14.13 -8.79 -15.02
C HIS A 113 -15.31 -7.82 -15.17
N PHE A 114 -15.52 -6.99 -14.16
CA PHE A 114 -16.63 -6.02 -14.15
C PHE A 114 -16.21 -4.57 -14.42
N HIS A 115 -14.95 -4.31 -14.73
CA HIS A 115 -14.47 -2.98 -15.09
C HIS A 115 -14.65 -2.70 -16.58
N LEU A 116 -15.14 -1.51 -16.89
CA LEU A 116 -15.29 -1.01 -18.25
C LEU A 116 -14.06 -0.19 -18.66
N PRO A 117 -13.69 -0.15 -19.95
CA PRO A 117 -12.59 0.69 -20.40
C PRO A 117 -12.77 2.15 -19.99
N ALA A 118 -11.74 2.74 -19.37
CA ALA A 118 -11.71 4.14 -18.94
C ALA A 118 -10.31 4.72 -19.13
N SER A 119 -10.20 5.87 -19.80
CA SER A 119 -8.92 6.56 -20.03
C SER A 119 -8.28 6.99 -18.70
N ASN A 120 -9.12 7.43 -17.76
CA ASN A 120 -8.72 7.87 -16.42
C ASN A 120 -8.42 6.72 -15.45
N LYS A 121 -8.74 5.48 -15.82
CA LYS A 121 -8.56 4.25 -15.02
C LYS A 121 -9.18 4.30 -13.61
N ILE A 122 -10.15 5.17 -13.39
CA ILE A 122 -10.94 5.24 -12.16
C ILE A 122 -12.11 4.26 -12.30
N HIS A 123 -12.16 3.24 -11.44
CA HIS A 123 -13.15 2.18 -11.49
C HIS A 123 -13.94 2.09 -10.18
N PHE A 124 -15.08 1.38 -10.23
CA PHE A 124 -15.80 0.96 -9.04
C PHE A 124 -15.03 -0.18 -8.37
N PHE A 125 -14.81 -0.03 -7.07
CA PHE A 125 -14.25 -1.09 -6.22
C PHE A 125 -15.26 -1.44 -5.14
N ALA A 126 -15.65 -2.71 -5.09
CA ALA A 126 -16.52 -3.19 -4.03
C ALA A 126 -15.74 -3.31 -2.72
N PRO A 127 -16.39 -3.06 -1.57
CA PRO A 127 -15.78 -3.34 -0.27
C PRO A 127 -15.28 -4.79 -0.22
N GLY A 128 -13.99 -4.99 0.02
CA GLY A 128 -13.36 -6.32 0.04
C GLY A 128 -13.02 -6.91 -1.33
N SER A 129 -13.24 -6.21 -2.45
CA SER A 129 -12.76 -6.68 -3.75
C SER A 129 -11.29 -6.31 -3.93
N SER A 130 -10.44 -7.32 -3.97
CA SER A 130 -9.07 -7.18 -4.44
C SER A 130 -9.09 -6.99 -5.95
N THR A 131 -8.58 -5.87 -6.46
CA THR A 131 -8.44 -5.67 -7.91
C THR A 131 -7.30 -6.53 -8.42
N LYS A 132 -7.63 -7.63 -9.08
CA LYS A 132 -6.66 -8.42 -9.85
C LYS A 132 -6.26 -7.66 -11.12
N GLY A 133 -5.33 -6.75 -10.97
CA GLY A 133 -4.83 -5.96 -12.10
C GLY A 133 -3.46 -5.35 -11.80
N GLY A 134 -2.45 -6.16 -11.79
CA GLY A 134 -1.07 -5.93 -11.42
C GLY A 134 -0.66 -7.10 -10.53
N LYS A 135 0.60 -7.44 -10.34
CA LYS A 135 1.01 -8.44 -9.34
C LYS A 135 0.21 -8.17 -8.07
N ASP A 136 -0.69 -9.09 -7.70
CA ASP A 136 -1.52 -8.95 -6.51
C ASP A 136 -0.59 -8.88 -5.29
N MET A 137 -0.24 -7.66 -4.89
CA MET A 137 0.46 -7.44 -3.63
C MET A 137 -0.57 -7.62 -2.52
N ASP A 138 -0.49 -8.72 -1.82
CA ASP A 138 -1.29 -8.94 -0.63
C ASP A 138 -0.74 -8.14 0.58
N LEU A 139 -1.34 -8.29 1.72
CA LEU A 139 -0.92 -7.57 2.92
C LEU A 139 0.53 -7.91 3.33
N PHE A 140 0.96 -9.16 3.11
CA PHE A 140 2.33 -9.58 3.35
C PHE A 140 3.32 -8.82 2.46
N ASP A 141 3.06 -8.79 1.14
CA ASP A 141 3.93 -8.10 0.17
C ASP A 141 4.01 -6.59 0.48
N ARG A 142 2.90 -5.98 0.94
CA ARG A 142 2.85 -4.57 1.32
C ARG A 142 3.70 -4.27 2.55
N PHE A 143 3.56 -5.06 3.61
CA PHE A 143 4.35 -4.86 4.84
C PHE A 143 5.83 -5.12 4.60
N ALA A 144 6.18 -6.23 3.96
CA ALA A 144 7.55 -6.58 3.69
C ALA A 144 8.23 -5.61 2.71
N GLY A 145 7.52 -5.21 1.65
CA GLY A 145 8.00 -4.22 0.70
C GLY A 145 8.19 -2.84 1.32
N ASN A 146 7.24 -2.38 2.13
CA ASN A 146 7.35 -1.15 2.89
C ASN A 146 8.58 -1.14 3.81
N ASP A 147 8.80 -2.21 4.57
CA ASP A 147 9.94 -2.34 5.46
C ASP A 147 11.28 -2.24 4.70
N SER A 148 11.42 -3.00 3.62
CA SER A 148 12.61 -3.01 2.77
C SER A 148 12.85 -1.67 2.10
N TRP A 149 11.82 -1.04 1.54
CA TRP A 149 11.92 0.22 0.80
C TRP A 149 12.35 1.39 1.69
N HIS A 150 11.71 1.55 2.85
CA HIS A 150 12.08 2.60 3.80
C HIS A 150 13.45 2.38 4.42
N THR A 151 13.81 1.14 4.74
CA THR A 151 15.14 0.83 5.28
C THR A 151 16.23 1.13 4.26
N ARG A 152 16.02 0.79 2.98
CA ARG A 152 16.93 1.16 1.88
C ARG A 152 17.14 2.67 1.80
N ARG A 153 16.07 3.46 1.81
CA ARG A 153 16.15 4.92 1.76
C ARG A 153 16.95 5.50 2.93
N LEU A 154 16.76 4.99 4.14
CA LEU A 154 17.56 5.40 5.29
C LEU A 154 19.06 5.13 5.09
N LEU A 155 19.40 3.97 4.53
CA LEU A 155 20.79 3.61 4.23
C LEU A 155 21.38 4.49 3.10
N GLU A 156 20.59 4.85 2.10
CA GLU A 156 20.97 5.78 1.03
C GLU A 156 21.27 7.18 1.60
N TYR A 157 20.41 7.72 2.48
CA TYR A 157 20.69 8.98 3.18
C TYR A 157 21.94 8.88 4.05
N ALA A 158 22.10 7.79 4.79
CA ALA A 158 23.29 7.57 5.60
C ALA A 158 24.57 7.48 4.77
N GLY A 159 24.48 6.99 3.53
CA GLY A 159 25.59 6.94 2.57
C GLY A 159 26.15 8.32 2.16
N THR A 160 25.42 9.39 2.42
CA THR A 160 25.87 10.79 2.17
C THR A 160 26.65 11.39 3.35
N LEU A 161 26.67 10.69 4.49
CA LEU A 161 27.30 11.15 5.72
C LEU A 161 28.75 10.68 5.83
N THR A 162 29.56 11.45 6.57
CA THR A 162 30.93 11.05 6.95
C THR A 162 30.89 10.00 8.07
N GLU A 163 31.98 9.27 8.22
CA GLU A 163 32.13 8.30 9.32
C GLU A 163 31.93 8.95 10.70
N GLU A 164 32.48 10.19 10.87
CA GLU A 164 32.32 10.97 12.09
C GLU A 164 30.86 11.34 12.36
N GLN A 165 30.11 11.69 11.33
CA GLN A 165 28.67 12.00 11.46
C GLN A 165 27.86 10.76 11.82
N LEU A 166 28.15 9.61 11.21
CA LEU A 166 27.49 8.34 11.49
C LEU A 166 27.71 7.88 12.92
N ASP A 167 28.90 8.13 13.50
CA ASP A 167 29.29 7.70 14.85
C ASP A 167 29.12 8.81 15.90
N ARG A 168 28.59 9.98 15.52
CA ARG A 168 28.31 11.06 16.47
C ARG A 168 27.25 10.61 17.47
N PRO A 169 27.51 10.78 18.79
CA PRO A 169 26.50 10.52 19.81
C PRO A 169 25.27 11.39 19.60
N LEU A 170 24.09 10.76 19.62
CA LEU A 170 22.81 11.43 19.49
C LEU A 170 22.39 12.02 20.84
N PRO A 171 21.89 13.28 20.87
CA PRO A 171 21.47 13.95 22.09
C PRO A 171 20.32 13.24 22.81
N THR A 172 19.41 12.65 22.04
CA THR A 172 18.23 11.95 22.55
C THR A 172 18.01 10.69 21.75
N VAL A 173 17.87 9.57 22.46
CA VAL A 173 17.53 8.27 21.86
C VAL A 173 16.48 7.59 22.73
N ALA A 174 15.39 7.13 22.13
CA ALA A 174 14.40 6.34 22.83
C ALA A 174 14.93 4.93 23.09
N GLU A 175 14.65 4.38 24.29
CA GLU A 175 14.92 3.00 24.62
C GLU A 175 13.77 2.12 24.11
N LEU A 176 14.08 1.23 23.17
CA LEU A 176 13.11 0.24 22.68
C LEU A 176 13.03 -0.99 23.56
N LEU A 177 14.16 -1.38 24.16
CA LEU A 177 14.29 -2.60 24.94
C LEU A 177 15.02 -2.26 26.24
N PRO A 178 14.36 -2.32 27.40
CA PRO A 178 14.95 -1.90 28.68
C PRO A 178 16.11 -2.80 29.16
N TRP A 179 16.25 -3.97 28.59
CA TRP A 179 17.34 -4.93 28.90
C TRP A 179 18.50 -4.87 27.93
N ARG A 180 18.49 -4.00 26.93
CA ARG A 180 19.56 -3.85 25.93
C ARG A 180 20.04 -2.41 25.92
N GLU A 181 21.37 -2.23 25.79
CA GLU A 181 21.92 -0.87 25.63
C GLU A 181 21.26 -0.12 24.49
N SER A 182 20.90 1.14 24.76
CA SER A 182 20.30 2.01 23.75
C SER A 182 21.31 2.31 22.64
N ASN A 183 20.82 2.41 21.41
CA ASN A 183 21.64 2.81 20.27
C ASN A 183 22.00 4.28 20.40
N LYS A 184 23.27 4.59 20.55
CA LYS A 184 23.76 5.96 20.80
C LYS A 184 24.11 6.72 19.53
N THR A 185 24.19 6.05 18.38
CA THR A 185 24.59 6.65 17.10
C THR A 185 23.67 6.20 15.97
N LEU A 186 23.63 6.98 14.86
CA LEU A 186 22.88 6.59 13.69
C LEU A 186 23.36 5.25 13.11
N ARG A 187 24.69 5.02 13.08
CA ARG A 187 25.25 3.74 12.63
C ARG A 187 24.69 2.55 13.41
N GLN A 188 24.65 2.65 14.73
CA GLN A 188 24.13 1.57 15.59
C GLN A 188 22.64 1.30 15.33
N LEU A 189 21.84 2.36 15.11
CA LEU A 189 20.42 2.22 14.76
C LEU A 189 20.25 1.45 13.45
N LEU A 190 20.95 1.88 12.38
CA LEU A 190 20.87 1.25 11.07
C LEU A 190 21.38 -0.19 11.08
N GLU A 191 22.49 -0.43 11.77
CA GLU A 191 23.03 -1.79 11.94
C GLU A 191 22.02 -2.71 12.63
N ASN A 192 21.38 -2.24 13.70
CA ASN A 192 20.39 -3.04 14.43
C ASN A 192 19.12 -3.32 13.62
N ILE A 193 18.73 -2.46 12.68
CA ILE A 193 17.63 -2.75 11.76
C ILE A 193 18.00 -3.96 10.89
N VAL A 194 19.18 -3.93 10.27
CA VAL A 194 19.65 -5.00 9.37
C VAL A 194 19.93 -6.28 10.15
N PHE A 195 20.71 -6.18 11.24
CA PHE A 195 21.11 -7.33 12.05
C PHE A 195 19.93 -8.08 12.66
N THR A 196 18.89 -7.38 13.12
CA THR A 196 17.69 -8.06 13.65
C THR A 196 16.97 -8.87 12.56
N LYS A 197 16.92 -8.38 11.32
CA LYS A 197 16.36 -9.16 10.21
C LYS A 197 17.23 -10.40 9.91
N GLU A 198 18.55 -10.27 9.96
CA GLU A 198 19.47 -11.40 9.77
C GLU A 198 19.27 -12.48 10.85
N VAL A 199 19.17 -12.08 12.12
CA VAL A 199 18.91 -13.02 13.24
C VAL A 199 17.61 -13.78 13.02
N TRP A 200 16.50 -13.07 12.72
CA TRP A 200 15.24 -13.73 12.49
C TRP A 200 15.23 -14.59 11.21
N THR A 201 15.95 -14.18 10.17
CA THR A 201 16.08 -14.99 8.95
C THR A 201 16.86 -16.29 9.24
N ALA A 202 17.91 -16.22 10.06
CA ALA A 202 18.66 -17.40 10.51
C ALA A 202 17.78 -18.31 11.37
N ALA A 203 17.06 -17.77 12.36
CA ALA A 203 16.14 -18.54 13.20
C ALA A 203 15.06 -19.26 12.37
N LEU A 204 14.44 -18.56 11.42
CA LEU A 204 13.41 -19.11 10.53
C LEU A 204 13.93 -20.19 9.58
N SER A 205 15.21 -20.11 9.17
CA SER A 205 15.85 -21.09 8.28
C SER A 205 16.56 -22.22 9.01
N GLY A 206 16.70 -22.11 10.33
CA GLY A 206 17.51 -23.05 11.14
C GLY A 206 19.02 -22.94 10.87
N ALA A 207 19.48 -21.78 10.41
CA ALA A 207 20.89 -21.52 10.14
C ALA A 207 21.60 -21.00 11.40
N ASP A 208 22.87 -21.38 11.55
CA ASP A 208 23.71 -20.80 12.59
C ASP A 208 24.00 -19.33 12.34
N MET A 209 24.06 -18.53 13.41
CA MET A 209 24.38 -17.12 13.35
C MET A 209 25.32 -16.69 14.47
N ASP A 210 26.32 -15.87 14.11
CA ASP A 210 27.17 -15.23 15.12
C ASP A 210 26.42 -14.06 15.76
N MET A 211 26.00 -14.24 17.01
CA MET A 211 25.26 -13.25 17.79
C MET A 211 26.10 -12.03 18.20
N ASN A 212 27.43 -12.07 18.06
CA ASN A 212 28.29 -10.91 18.27
C ASN A 212 28.22 -9.90 17.14
N GLY A 213 27.54 -10.27 16.06
CA GLY A 213 27.35 -9.45 14.88
C GLY A 213 28.58 -9.39 13.95
N PRO A 214 28.44 -8.74 12.80
CA PRO A 214 29.48 -8.71 11.79
C PRO A 214 30.66 -7.81 12.19
N PRO A 215 31.82 -8.01 11.56
CA PRO A 215 33.01 -7.18 11.78
C PRO A 215 32.77 -5.72 11.36
N LYS A 216 33.54 -4.80 11.94
CA LYS A 216 33.41 -3.36 11.67
C LYS A 216 33.45 -2.99 10.18
N SER A 217 34.20 -3.73 9.38
CA SER A 217 34.28 -3.52 7.90
C SER A 217 32.94 -3.72 7.17
N GLN A 218 31.97 -4.40 7.79
CA GLN A 218 30.66 -4.65 7.24
C GLN A 218 29.55 -3.74 7.82
N ARG A 219 29.94 -2.60 8.40
CA ARG A 219 29.04 -1.64 9.07
C ARG A 219 28.91 -0.30 8.34
N SER A 220 29.54 -0.13 7.17
CA SER A 220 29.30 1.04 6.33
C SER A 220 27.87 1.02 5.74
N PRO A 221 27.27 2.16 5.42
CA PRO A 221 25.92 2.19 4.79
C PRO A 221 25.83 1.31 3.54
N GLN A 222 26.86 1.25 2.70
CA GLN A 222 26.92 0.39 1.53
C GLN A 222 26.97 -1.10 1.89
N ALA A 223 27.76 -1.46 2.91
CA ALA A 223 27.81 -2.84 3.38
C ALA A 223 26.48 -3.26 4.02
N LEU A 224 25.84 -2.37 4.78
CA LEU A 224 24.51 -2.59 5.33
C LEU A 224 23.45 -2.74 4.25
N LEU A 225 23.52 -1.96 3.18
CA LEU A 225 22.61 -2.09 2.05
C LEU A 225 22.73 -3.45 1.36
N HIS A 226 23.95 -3.90 1.10
CA HIS A 226 24.20 -5.23 0.52
C HIS A 226 23.70 -6.38 1.43
N ARG A 227 23.94 -6.26 2.74
CA ARG A 227 23.42 -7.21 3.72
C ARG A 227 21.90 -7.23 3.76
N LEU A 228 21.26 -6.03 3.74
CA LEU A 228 19.80 -5.90 3.67
C LEU A 228 19.24 -6.60 2.44
N GLU A 229 19.80 -6.37 1.26
CA GLU A 229 19.34 -6.98 0.01
C GLU A 229 19.37 -8.50 0.05
N LYS A 230 20.46 -9.07 0.55
CA LYS A 230 20.59 -10.52 0.71
C LYS A 230 19.57 -11.07 1.71
N THR A 231 19.44 -10.42 2.86
CA THR A 231 18.56 -10.84 3.95
C THR A 231 17.09 -10.72 3.52
N ASP A 232 16.71 -9.63 2.86
CA ASP A 232 15.34 -9.41 2.37
C ASP A 232 14.96 -10.48 1.34
N ALA A 233 15.85 -10.82 0.41
CA ALA A 233 15.58 -11.85 -0.58
C ALA A 233 15.28 -13.22 0.08
N GLU A 234 16.08 -13.61 1.07
CA GLU A 234 15.88 -14.86 1.79
C GLU A 234 14.65 -14.82 2.70
N LEU A 235 14.46 -13.75 3.46
CA LEU A 235 13.29 -13.56 4.32
C LEU A 235 11.99 -13.58 3.50
N HIS A 236 11.93 -12.89 2.36
CA HIS A 236 10.76 -12.93 1.47
C HIS A 236 10.50 -14.33 0.94
N ARG A 237 11.54 -15.09 0.61
CA ARG A 237 11.40 -16.48 0.15
C ARG A 237 10.78 -17.35 1.25
N ILE A 238 11.35 -17.33 2.46
CA ILE A 238 10.86 -18.14 3.59
C ILE A 238 9.41 -17.78 3.95
N LEU A 239 9.15 -16.51 4.19
CA LEU A 239 7.83 -16.05 4.59
C LEU A 239 6.80 -16.17 3.46
N GLY A 240 7.23 -16.05 2.20
CA GLY A 240 6.40 -16.32 1.03
C GLY A 240 5.95 -17.77 0.95
N ASP A 241 6.83 -18.73 1.26
CA ASP A 241 6.49 -20.16 1.34
C ASP A 241 5.49 -20.42 2.48
N ILE A 242 5.69 -19.79 3.65
CA ILE A 242 4.77 -19.87 4.80
C ILE A 242 3.39 -19.32 4.42
N ARG A 243 3.34 -18.17 3.79
CA ARG A 243 2.09 -17.56 3.28
C ARG A 243 1.36 -18.50 2.32
N ASN A 244 2.09 -19.05 1.34
CA ASN A 244 1.51 -19.87 0.28
C ASN A 244 0.86 -21.17 0.82
N ARG A 245 1.35 -21.70 1.93
CA ARG A 245 0.78 -22.86 2.63
C ARG A 245 -0.16 -22.47 3.77
N SER A 246 -0.47 -21.17 3.95
CA SER A 246 -1.29 -20.64 5.07
C SER A 246 -0.75 -21.00 6.46
N GLY A 247 0.57 -21.11 6.61
CA GLY A 247 1.25 -21.58 7.80
C GLY A 247 1.57 -20.51 8.84
N TRP A 248 0.84 -19.41 8.91
CA TRP A 248 1.13 -18.33 9.85
C TRP A 248 1.01 -18.73 11.33
N ASP A 249 0.10 -19.65 11.63
CA ASP A 249 -0.09 -20.18 12.99
C ASP A 249 0.79 -21.40 13.31
N ASP A 250 1.56 -21.90 12.34
CA ASP A 250 2.55 -22.93 12.58
C ASP A 250 3.67 -22.38 13.47
N THR A 251 4.25 -23.26 14.27
CA THR A 251 5.30 -22.90 15.22
C THR A 251 6.64 -23.50 14.82
N PHE A 252 7.71 -22.83 15.27
CA PHE A 252 9.07 -23.33 15.22
C PHE A 252 9.79 -23.05 16.55
N VAL A 253 10.87 -23.79 16.80
CA VAL A 253 11.73 -23.57 17.94
C VAL A 253 12.90 -22.72 17.51
N ASP A 254 13.06 -21.54 18.14
CA ASP A 254 14.24 -20.70 17.96
C ASP A 254 15.38 -21.19 18.84
N ALA A 255 16.35 -21.86 18.21
CA ALA A 255 17.52 -22.38 18.86
C ALA A 255 18.61 -21.34 19.16
N LEU A 256 18.44 -20.10 18.67
CA LEU A 256 19.33 -18.97 18.98
C LEU A 256 18.99 -18.33 20.34
N CYS A 257 17.83 -18.66 20.92
CA CYS A 257 17.46 -18.26 22.27
C CYS A 257 18.03 -19.22 23.32
N GLU A 258 18.43 -18.67 24.47
CA GLU A 258 18.84 -19.46 25.65
C GLU A 258 18.01 -19.09 26.90
N PRO A 259 17.06 -19.92 27.36
CA PRO A 259 16.67 -21.21 26.78
C PRO A 259 15.95 -21.08 25.43
N ALA A 260 15.95 -22.15 24.63
CA ALA A 260 15.23 -22.17 23.34
C ALA A 260 13.75 -21.87 23.53
N GLU A 261 13.22 -21.00 22.70
CA GLU A 261 11.83 -20.52 22.75
C GLU A 261 11.04 -20.95 21.51
N THR A 262 9.72 -21.04 21.65
CA THR A 262 8.81 -21.41 20.54
C THR A 262 8.02 -20.19 20.11
N PHE A 263 8.04 -19.92 18.80
CA PHE A 263 7.32 -18.81 18.18
C PHE A 263 6.43 -19.29 17.04
N THR A 264 5.36 -18.54 16.74
CA THR A 264 4.60 -18.70 15.50
C THR A 264 5.26 -17.89 14.39
N TYR A 265 5.19 -18.38 13.15
CA TYR A 265 5.71 -17.63 12.00
C TYR A 265 5.03 -16.26 11.83
N GLY A 266 3.71 -16.19 12.03
CA GLY A 266 2.97 -14.93 11.97
C GLY A 266 3.38 -13.95 13.07
N GLY A 267 3.65 -14.45 14.28
CA GLY A 267 4.17 -13.65 15.40
C GLY A 267 5.52 -13.04 15.10
N VAL A 268 6.43 -13.82 14.52
CA VAL A 268 7.76 -13.32 14.11
C VAL A 268 7.65 -12.30 12.97
N PHE A 269 6.81 -12.55 11.97
CA PHE A 269 6.58 -11.57 10.91
C PHE A 269 6.06 -10.25 11.47
N ALA A 270 5.04 -10.29 12.33
CA ALA A 270 4.49 -9.10 12.98
C ALA A 270 5.54 -8.37 13.83
N HIS A 271 6.38 -9.13 14.57
CA HIS A 271 7.49 -8.58 15.35
C HIS A 271 8.49 -7.84 14.48
N ILE A 272 9.01 -8.47 13.41
CA ILE A 272 9.98 -7.85 12.50
C ILE A 272 9.42 -6.53 11.94
N MET A 273 8.20 -6.56 11.41
CA MET A 273 7.58 -5.37 10.79
C MET A 273 7.39 -4.23 11.78
N THR A 274 6.89 -4.53 12.98
CA THR A 274 6.59 -3.52 14.01
C THR A 274 7.87 -2.93 14.61
N PHE A 275 8.81 -3.78 15.05
CA PHE A 275 10.03 -3.28 15.67
C PHE A 275 10.93 -2.54 14.68
N ASN A 276 11.00 -2.98 13.43
CA ASN A 276 11.74 -2.24 12.42
C ASN A 276 11.09 -0.89 12.11
N ALA A 277 9.76 -0.78 12.14
CA ALA A 277 9.08 0.51 12.01
C ALA A 277 9.50 1.49 13.12
N HIS A 278 9.56 1.03 14.37
CA HIS A 278 10.04 1.86 15.49
C HIS A 278 11.49 2.30 15.29
N ARG A 279 12.37 1.37 14.89
CA ARG A 279 13.80 1.68 14.64
C ARG A 279 13.98 2.62 13.46
N ARG A 280 13.19 2.48 12.39
CA ARG A 280 13.22 3.41 11.26
C ARG A 280 12.81 4.81 11.68
N LEU A 281 11.79 4.96 12.51
CA LEU A 281 11.40 6.26 13.07
C LEU A 281 12.54 6.90 13.87
N MET A 282 13.23 6.10 14.69
CA MET A 282 14.40 6.56 15.45
C MET A 282 15.56 6.99 14.52
N ALA A 283 15.80 6.25 13.43
CA ALA A 283 16.82 6.58 12.46
C ALA A 283 16.48 7.86 11.67
N LEU A 284 15.22 8.09 11.34
CA LEU A 284 14.73 9.34 10.75
C LEU A 284 14.95 10.51 11.68
N ASP A 285 14.65 10.35 12.96
CA ASP A 285 14.89 11.38 13.96
C ASP A 285 16.38 11.67 14.14
N ALA A 286 17.22 10.63 14.16
CA ALA A 286 18.67 10.77 14.19
C ALA A 286 19.22 11.54 12.98
N LEU A 287 18.73 11.28 11.78
CA LEU A 287 19.09 12.04 10.58
C LEU A 287 18.73 13.52 10.73
N ARG A 288 17.53 13.82 11.26
CA ARG A 288 17.12 15.22 11.55
C ARG A 288 18.03 15.89 12.59
N GLN A 289 18.39 15.18 13.66
CA GLN A 289 19.33 15.70 14.68
C GLN A 289 20.73 16.00 14.08
N LEU A 290 21.12 15.28 13.03
CA LEU A 290 22.37 15.51 12.28
C LEU A 290 22.22 16.61 11.20
N GLY A 291 21.06 17.23 11.07
CA GLY A 291 20.79 18.29 10.11
C GLY A 291 20.51 17.81 8.69
N ILE A 292 20.25 16.51 8.50
CA ILE A 292 19.91 15.92 7.21
C ILE A 292 18.40 16.05 6.97
N GLN A 293 18.06 16.72 5.86
CA GLN A 293 16.69 16.76 5.39
C GLN A 293 16.37 15.50 4.58
N THR A 294 15.37 14.73 5.03
CA THR A 294 14.88 13.57 4.33
C THR A 294 13.61 13.93 3.53
N GLU A 295 13.48 13.40 2.33
CA GLU A 295 12.20 13.42 1.62
C GLU A 295 11.29 12.39 2.28
N GLY A 296 10.08 12.83 2.69
CA GLY A 296 9.14 11.98 3.41
C GLY A 296 9.46 11.83 4.91
N PHE A 297 8.62 11.11 5.59
CA PHE A 297 8.65 10.95 7.04
C PHE A 297 8.43 9.49 7.50
N GLY A 298 8.47 8.53 6.55
CA GLY A 298 8.37 7.10 6.83
C GLY A 298 6.94 6.57 6.85
N ASP A 299 5.99 7.30 6.23
CA ASP A 299 4.63 6.83 6.05
C ASP A 299 4.59 5.64 5.08
N PRO A 300 3.94 4.52 5.46
CA PRO A 300 3.70 3.40 4.56
C PRO A 300 3.09 3.78 3.21
N MET A 301 2.32 4.88 3.16
CA MET A 301 1.73 5.39 1.91
C MET A 301 2.77 5.89 0.91
N GLU A 302 3.95 6.32 1.35
CA GLU A 302 5.06 6.69 0.46
C GLU A 302 5.54 5.49 -0.36
N TYR A 303 5.57 4.30 0.25
CA TYR A 303 5.87 3.05 -0.44
C TYR A 303 4.75 2.68 -1.43
N GLU A 304 3.48 2.76 -1.02
CA GLU A 304 2.34 2.49 -1.91
C GLU A 304 2.37 3.42 -3.14
N GLU A 305 2.69 4.70 -2.95
CA GLU A 305 2.89 5.64 -4.05
C GLU A 305 4.05 5.26 -4.98
N SER A 306 5.12 4.66 -4.43
CA SER A 306 6.31 4.28 -5.21
C SER A 306 6.06 3.07 -6.10
N VAL A 307 5.26 2.10 -5.64
CA VAL A 307 4.98 0.84 -6.35
C VAL A 307 3.67 0.84 -7.12
N ALA A 308 2.74 1.73 -6.76
CA ALA A 308 1.51 1.88 -7.51
C ALA A 308 1.81 2.24 -8.97
N PRO A 309 1.14 1.63 -9.95
CA PRO A 309 1.12 2.15 -11.30
C PRO A 309 0.78 3.63 -11.23
N TRP A 310 1.51 4.47 -11.99
CA TRP A 310 1.43 5.94 -11.86
C TRP A 310 -0.02 6.50 -11.89
N ASN A 311 -0.92 5.77 -12.50
CA ASN A 311 -2.36 6.04 -12.61
C ASN A 311 -3.18 5.69 -11.34
N GLN A 312 -2.63 4.89 -10.41
CA GLN A 312 -3.19 4.66 -9.07
C GLN A 312 -2.60 5.62 -8.02
N ARG A 313 -1.46 6.27 -8.31
CA ARG A 313 -0.79 7.24 -7.41
C ARG A 313 -1.65 8.45 -7.06
N VAL A 314 -2.76 8.63 -7.78
CA VAL A 314 -3.69 9.75 -7.65
C VAL A 314 -4.71 9.54 -6.52
N ALA A 315 -4.98 8.29 -6.13
CA ALA A 315 -6.03 7.97 -5.15
C ALA A 315 -5.56 7.96 -3.67
N LEU A 316 -4.25 8.02 -3.42
CA LEU A 316 -3.69 7.74 -2.11
C LEU A 316 -3.23 8.98 -1.30
N LYS A 317 -3.38 10.21 -1.80
CA LYS A 317 -3.11 11.40 -0.98
C LYS A 317 -4.25 11.65 -0.02
N MET A 318 -4.06 11.21 1.21
CA MET A 318 -4.84 11.64 2.36
C MET A 318 -4.52 13.09 2.72
N PRO A 319 -5.45 13.84 3.33
CA PRO A 319 -5.30 15.27 3.62
C PRO A 319 -4.17 15.60 4.56
#